data_a9c617d5f0480d37f5459d71c7d5f582
#
_entry.id   a9c617d5f0480d37f5459d71c7d5f582
#
_cell.length_a   1.000
_cell.length_b   1.000
_cell.length_c   1.000
_cell.angle_alpha   90.00
_cell.angle_beta   90.00
_cell.angle_gamma   90.00
#
_symmetry.space_group_name_H-M   'P 1'
#
loop_
_entity.id
_entity.type
_entity.pdbx_description
1 polymer ?
#
loop_
_entity_poly.entity_id
_entity_poly.type
_entity_poly.pdbx_seq_one_letter_code
_entity_poly.pdbx_strand_id
1 'polypeptide(L)'
;MNPRVVVIGAGFGGIAAAAALLRAGYSDVVLLERASEIGGVWRDNTYPGCACDVPAPLYSYSFAPNPSWSRRFPPHSEILSYLRRVADELGISGRVRLNVDVLEARWTDGRWVIDVAGGEQIEADVLVPAVGQLTKPVVPLLPGASRFAGPAVHTARWRADLPLGGRRVAVIGTGASAIQLVPAIAGRAAHVTVFQRTAPWTLPRPDRRYGAVRRFAYGKWPPLMRLPRAGVWAMTIVTGRALLGRRASGFLLRAASGLQRRWQIRDPSLRAAATPDEPMGCKRVLFTNAWLPALSRPDVSLVTEKIVEVTADGVRTADGAHHPCDLLVYATGFAASDLVTPLRIIGLTGSLDDEWRDGAYAHLGMTVPGFPNLFLMYGPNTNTGNTSVLYFHECQARYLVQAVRHLTSTARPLAVRRDVAAAYDAEIQSRLSGSVWTACQSWYRNASGRIVTNWPGLASEYRRRTARLDPADYE
;
A
#
# COMPACT_ATOMS: atom_id res chain seq x y z
N MET A 1 -11.26 32.89 7.61
CA MET A 1 -9.88 32.50 8.03
C MET A 1 -9.30 31.53 7.01
N ASN A 2 -7.99 31.55 6.79
CA ASN A 2 -7.28 30.56 5.97
C ASN A 2 -6.52 29.65 6.94
N PRO A 3 -7.09 28.48 7.32
CA PRO A 3 -6.48 27.63 8.34
C PRO A 3 -5.17 27.06 7.84
N ARG A 4 -4.19 26.94 8.74
CA ARG A 4 -2.93 26.29 8.46
C ARG A 4 -3.11 24.76 8.49
N VAL A 5 -2.88 24.12 7.36
CA VAL A 5 -2.98 22.67 7.22
C VAL A 5 -1.59 22.05 7.09
N VAL A 6 -1.23 21.18 8.02
CA VAL A 6 0.00 20.41 7.94
C VAL A 6 -0.31 18.98 7.53
N VAL A 7 0.32 18.54 6.43
CA VAL A 7 0.22 17.18 5.90
C VAL A 7 1.53 16.45 6.18
N ILE A 8 1.47 15.30 6.83
CA ILE A 8 2.66 14.50 7.14
C ILE A 8 2.80 13.39 6.09
N GLY A 9 3.82 13.50 5.25
CA GLY A 9 4.15 12.60 4.14
C GLY A 9 3.80 13.18 2.77
N ALA A 10 4.75 13.07 1.84
CA ALA A 10 4.63 13.53 0.45
C ALA A 10 4.57 12.37 -0.56
N GLY A 11 3.85 11.31 -0.21
CA GLY A 11 3.40 10.26 -1.11
C GLY A 11 2.09 10.60 -1.82
N PHE A 12 1.46 9.62 -2.47
CA PHE A 12 0.17 9.81 -3.15
C PHE A 12 -0.93 10.37 -2.23
N GLY A 13 -1.03 9.93 -0.98
CA GLY A 13 -2.04 10.44 -0.05
C GLY A 13 -1.87 11.93 0.24
N GLY A 14 -0.65 12.34 0.60
CA GLY A 14 -0.35 13.74 0.93
C GLY A 14 -0.51 14.68 -0.26
N ILE A 15 -0.05 14.27 -1.44
CA ILE A 15 -0.21 15.06 -2.68
C ILE A 15 -1.70 15.18 -3.06
N ALA A 16 -2.51 14.13 -2.85
CA ALA A 16 -3.95 14.21 -3.09
C ALA A 16 -4.65 15.20 -2.15
N ALA A 17 -4.30 15.17 -0.86
CA ALA A 17 -4.83 16.10 0.13
C ALA A 17 -4.46 17.55 -0.21
N ALA A 18 -3.17 17.82 -0.45
CA ALA A 18 -2.68 19.15 -0.81
C ALA A 18 -3.32 19.67 -2.11
N ALA A 19 -3.40 18.84 -3.16
CA ALA A 19 -4.03 19.18 -4.42
C ALA A 19 -5.51 19.59 -4.26
N ALA A 20 -6.25 18.88 -3.43
CA ALA A 20 -7.66 19.18 -3.18
C ALA A 20 -7.83 20.50 -2.41
N LEU A 21 -7.02 20.72 -1.38
CA LEU A 21 -7.04 21.94 -0.59
C LEU A 21 -6.66 23.18 -1.40
N LEU A 22 -5.57 23.11 -2.16
CA LEU A 22 -5.12 24.22 -3.01
C LEU A 22 -6.15 24.58 -4.08
N ARG A 23 -6.79 23.60 -4.69
CA ARG A 23 -7.89 23.82 -5.65
C ARG A 23 -9.14 24.39 -5.02
N ALA A 24 -9.36 24.16 -3.73
CA ALA A 24 -10.44 24.76 -2.96
C ALA A 24 -10.13 26.19 -2.46
N GLY A 25 -8.93 26.71 -2.75
CA GLY A 25 -8.49 28.07 -2.40
C GLY A 25 -7.77 28.19 -1.06
N TYR A 26 -7.47 27.08 -0.38
CA TYR A 26 -6.68 27.11 0.85
C TYR A 26 -5.19 27.16 0.52
N SER A 27 -4.53 28.27 0.88
CA SER A 27 -3.14 28.54 0.47
C SER A 27 -2.10 28.20 1.54
N ASP A 28 -2.47 28.13 2.82
CA ASP A 28 -1.56 27.77 3.91
C ASP A 28 -1.54 26.25 4.14
N VAL A 29 -0.96 25.54 3.16
CA VAL A 29 -0.80 24.08 3.17
C VAL A 29 0.67 23.76 3.08
N VAL A 30 1.19 23.04 4.08
CA VAL A 30 2.59 22.60 4.16
C VAL A 30 2.63 21.08 4.25
N LEU A 31 3.52 20.44 3.48
CA LEU A 31 3.80 19.01 3.57
C LEU A 31 5.14 18.79 4.26
N LEU A 32 5.20 17.89 5.22
CA LEU A 32 6.42 17.47 5.91
C LEU A 32 6.80 16.07 5.42
N GLU A 33 7.97 15.93 4.82
CA GLU A 33 8.48 14.65 4.30
C GLU A 33 9.83 14.35 4.95
N ARG A 34 9.95 13.17 5.58
CA ARG A 34 11.18 12.75 6.26
C ARG A 34 12.36 12.48 5.32
N ALA A 35 12.08 12.14 4.07
CA ALA A 35 13.13 11.87 3.09
C ALA A 35 13.56 13.12 2.34
N SER A 36 14.65 12.99 1.59
CA SER A 36 15.24 14.04 0.76
C SER A 36 14.46 14.35 -0.50
N GLU A 37 13.36 13.59 -0.78
CA GLU A 37 12.51 13.80 -1.95
C GLU A 37 11.11 13.23 -1.72
N ILE A 38 10.13 13.70 -2.51
CA ILE A 38 8.76 13.17 -2.53
C ILE A 38 8.69 11.77 -3.14
N GLY A 39 7.59 11.05 -2.92
CA GLY A 39 7.33 9.81 -3.64
C GLY A 39 6.83 8.63 -2.79
N GLY A 40 7.09 8.63 -1.48
CA GLY A 40 6.66 7.57 -0.57
C GLY A 40 7.12 6.19 -1.06
N VAL A 41 6.22 5.21 -1.08
CA VAL A 41 6.55 3.81 -1.45
C VAL A 41 7.16 3.66 -2.85
N TRP A 42 6.94 4.58 -3.79
CA TRP A 42 7.49 4.52 -5.14
C TRP A 42 8.91 5.07 -5.24
N ARG A 43 9.32 5.89 -4.28
CA ARG A 43 10.72 6.26 -4.03
C ARG A 43 11.46 5.11 -3.33
N ASP A 44 10.85 4.51 -2.30
CA ASP A 44 11.51 3.56 -1.40
C ASP A 44 11.67 2.16 -2.01
N ASN A 45 10.75 1.72 -2.87
CA ASN A 45 10.78 0.38 -3.47
C ASN A 45 11.43 0.41 -4.85
N THR A 46 12.73 0.15 -4.88
CA THR A 46 13.57 0.20 -6.09
C THR A 46 14.11 -1.16 -6.52
N TYR A 47 13.63 -2.25 -5.91
CA TYR A 47 14.09 -3.60 -6.23
C TYR A 47 13.82 -3.96 -7.71
N PRO A 48 14.64 -4.81 -8.33
CA PRO A 48 14.48 -5.22 -9.73
C PRO A 48 13.07 -5.76 -10.01
N GLY A 49 12.45 -5.28 -11.08
CA GLY A 49 11.10 -5.68 -11.46
C GLY A 49 9.97 -4.97 -10.72
N CYS A 50 10.27 -4.04 -9.81
CA CYS A 50 9.24 -3.27 -9.07
C CYS A 50 8.33 -2.49 -10.02
N ALA A 51 7.04 -2.81 -9.99
CA ALA A 51 6.03 -2.21 -10.85
C ALA A 51 4.65 -2.21 -10.16
N CYS A 52 3.74 -1.38 -10.65
CA CYS A 52 2.37 -1.38 -10.16
C CYS A 52 1.63 -2.66 -10.56
N ASP A 53 0.81 -3.19 -9.69
CA ASP A 53 -0.11 -4.32 -9.96
C ASP A 53 -1.54 -3.85 -10.30
N VAL A 54 -1.79 -2.54 -10.27
CA VAL A 54 -3.00 -1.90 -10.75
C VAL A 54 -2.74 -1.26 -12.13
N PRO A 55 -3.65 -1.44 -13.11
CA PRO A 55 -3.47 -0.81 -14.43
C PRO A 55 -3.37 0.71 -14.37
N ALA A 56 -2.40 1.29 -15.08
CA ALA A 56 -2.09 2.72 -15.10
C ALA A 56 -3.30 3.66 -15.33
N PRO A 57 -4.30 3.32 -16.17
CA PRO A 57 -5.48 4.16 -16.31
C PRO A 57 -6.23 4.40 -15.00
N LEU A 58 -6.16 3.45 -14.05
CA LEU A 58 -6.76 3.60 -12.73
C LEU A 58 -5.74 4.02 -11.66
N TYR A 59 -4.45 3.73 -11.87
CA TYR A 59 -3.37 4.14 -10.97
C TYR A 59 -2.80 5.51 -11.39
N SER A 60 -3.69 6.46 -11.59
CA SER A 60 -3.43 7.88 -11.84
C SER A 60 -4.51 8.68 -11.16
N TYR A 61 -4.21 9.88 -10.73
CA TYR A 61 -5.23 10.80 -10.26
C TYR A 61 -6.24 11.10 -11.37
N SER A 62 -7.53 11.20 -11.02
CA SER A 62 -8.58 11.52 -11.98
C SER A 62 -8.45 12.94 -12.53
N PHE A 63 -7.85 13.80 -11.73
CA PHE A 63 -7.61 15.21 -12.07
C PHE A 63 -6.27 15.47 -12.77
N ALA A 64 -5.36 14.49 -12.80
CA ALA A 64 -4.06 14.59 -13.47
C ALA A 64 -3.76 13.27 -14.23
N PRO A 65 -4.51 12.98 -15.31
CA PRO A 65 -4.28 11.78 -16.11
C PRO A 65 -2.93 11.86 -16.81
N ASN A 66 -2.23 10.71 -16.95
CA ASN A 66 -0.96 10.66 -17.64
C ASN A 66 -1.08 9.99 -19.02
N PRO A 67 -0.98 10.73 -20.12
CA PRO A 67 -1.02 10.18 -21.47
C PRO A 67 0.24 9.40 -21.85
N SER A 68 1.35 9.63 -21.13
CA SER A 68 2.70 9.19 -21.51
C SER A 68 3.12 7.83 -20.93
N TRP A 69 2.22 7.13 -20.26
CA TRP A 69 2.55 5.80 -19.73
C TRP A 69 3.15 4.90 -20.82
N SER A 70 4.28 4.25 -20.50
CA SER A 70 4.95 3.33 -21.44
C SER A 70 4.19 2.02 -21.62
N ARG A 71 3.47 1.61 -20.57
CA ARG A 71 2.77 0.33 -20.55
C ARG A 71 1.59 0.35 -19.57
N ARG A 72 0.77 -0.72 -19.62
CA ARG A 72 -0.42 -0.86 -18.79
C ARG A 72 -0.11 -0.95 -17.29
N PHE A 73 1.01 -1.57 -16.92
CA PHE A 73 1.49 -1.68 -15.54
C PHE A 73 2.89 -1.08 -15.45
N PRO A 74 2.99 0.21 -15.22
CA PRO A 74 4.27 0.95 -15.29
C PRO A 74 5.22 0.53 -14.17
N PRO A 75 6.56 0.61 -14.40
CA PRO A 75 7.56 0.42 -13.37
C PRO A 75 7.54 1.55 -12.34
N HIS A 76 8.14 1.29 -11.17
CA HIS A 76 8.18 2.24 -10.06
C HIS A 76 8.75 3.62 -10.47
N SER A 77 9.81 3.64 -11.29
CA SER A 77 10.47 4.86 -11.73
C SER A 77 9.54 5.78 -12.53
N GLU A 78 8.69 5.20 -13.37
CA GLU A 78 7.72 5.97 -14.18
C GLU A 78 6.58 6.52 -13.29
N ILE A 79 6.19 5.77 -12.25
CA ILE A 79 5.19 6.22 -11.29
C ILE A 79 5.75 7.35 -10.41
N LEU A 80 6.99 7.23 -9.96
CA LEU A 80 7.67 8.28 -9.22
C LEU A 80 7.81 9.57 -10.06
N SER A 81 8.21 9.43 -11.32
CA SER A 81 8.30 10.57 -12.27
C SER A 81 6.92 11.23 -12.49
N TYR A 82 5.86 10.42 -12.59
CA TYR A 82 4.49 10.93 -12.67
C TYR A 82 4.11 11.73 -11.42
N LEU A 83 4.42 11.21 -10.23
CA LEU A 83 4.06 11.87 -8.97
C LEU A 83 4.79 13.20 -8.79
N ARG A 84 6.11 13.24 -9.13
CA ARG A 84 6.91 14.46 -9.12
C ARG A 84 6.32 15.52 -10.06
N ARG A 85 6.06 15.13 -11.31
CA ARG A 85 5.44 16.03 -12.29
C ARG A 85 4.10 16.60 -11.80
N VAL A 86 3.23 15.77 -11.22
CA VAL A 86 1.95 16.26 -10.68
C VAL A 86 2.15 17.24 -9.52
N ALA A 87 3.12 16.99 -8.65
CA ALA A 87 3.44 17.90 -7.56
C ALA A 87 3.96 19.26 -8.08
N ASP A 88 4.80 19.24 -9.11
CA ASP A 88 5.34 20.45 -9.76
C ASP A 88 4.24 21.24 -10.49
N GLU A 89 3.44 20.58 -11.34
CA GLU A 89 2.35 21.20 -12.10
C GLU A 89 1.28 21.85 -11.22
N LEU A 90 1.09 21.35 -10.00
CA LEU A 90 0.13 21.89 -9.04
C LEU A 90 0.74 22.85 -8.01
N GLY A 91 2.02 23.18 -8.12
CA GLY A 91 2.74 24.05 -7.18
C GLY A 91 2.88 23.46 -5.77
N ILE A 92 2.75 22.12 -5.63
CA ILE A 92 2.88 21.42 -4.35
C ILE A 92 4.36 21.29 -3.97
N SER A 93 5.27 21.09 -4.93
CA SER A 93 6.70 20.90 -4.66
C SER A 93 7.30 22.02 -3.84
N GLY A 94 6.93 23.28 -4.08
CA GLY A 94 7.36 24.45 -3.29
C GLY A 94 6.78 24.53 -1.87
N ARG A 95 5.88 23.62 -1.52
CA ARG A 95 5.23 23.55 -0.20
C ARG A 95 5.68 22.33 0.61
N VAL A 96 6.57 21.52 0.06
CA VAL A 96 7.13 20.34 0.74
C VAL A 96 8.42 20.74 1.46
N ARG A 97 8.43 20.52 2.76
CA ARG A 97 9.65 20.58 3.58
C ARG A 97 10.23 19.16 3.64
N LEU A 98 11.32 18.96 2.95
CA LEU A 98 12.06 17.69 2.88
C LEU A 98 13.01 17.55 4.07
N ASN A 99 13.41 16.30 4.38
CA ASN A 99 14.27 15.95 5.52
C ASN A 99 13.68 16.39 6.88
N VAL A 100 12.36 16.43 6.99
CA VAL A 100 11.65 16.76 8.23
C VAL A 100 10.98 15.52 8.77
N ASP A 101 11.56 14.92 9.80
CA ASP A 101 11.00 13.76 10.48
C ASP A 101 10.13 14.22 11.65
N VAL A 102 8.83 13.96 11.55
CA VAL A 102 7.86 14.31 12.59
C VAL A 102 7.86 13.20 13.64
N LEU A 103 8.11 13.58 14.89
CA LEU A 103 8.20 12.67 16.03
C LEU A 103 6.87 12.57 16.77
N GLU A 104 6.27 13.71 17.08
CA GLU A 104 5.02 13.81 17.84
C GLU A 104 4.15 14.95 17.30
N ALA A 105 2.84 14.78 17.40
CA ALA A 105 1.87 15.86 17.20
C ALA A 105 0.89 15.87 18.36
N ARG A 106 0.70 17.01 19.02
CA ARG A 106 -0.13 17.16 20.21
C ARG A 106 -1.17 18.25 20.02
N TRP A 107 -2.41 17.95 20.39
CA TRP A 107 -3.47 18.93 20.44
C TRP A 107 -3.40 19.74 21.73
N THR A 108 -3.15 21.03 21.63
CA THR A 108 -2.99 21.94 22.76
C THR A 108 -3.55 23.31 22.38
N ASP A 109 -4.33 23.94 23.27
CA ASP A 109 -4.86 25.29 23.11
C ASP A 109 -5.60 25.55 21.79
N GLY A 110 -6.35 24.52 21.31
CA GLY A 110 -7.17 24.62 20.11
C GLY A 110 -6.42 24.44 18.79
N ARG A 111 -5.17 23.93 18.82
CA ARG A 111 -4.35 23.66 17.64
C ARG A 111 -3.42 22.47 17.83
N TRP A 112 -2.86 22.00 16.74
CA TRP A 112 -1.82 20.99 16.74
C TRP A 112 -0.45 21.63 16.89
N VAL A 113 0.34 21.15 17.84
CA VAL A 113 1.77 21.42 17.99
C VAL A 113 2.52 20.18 17.55
N ILE A 114 3.39 20.33 16.55
CA ILE A 114 4.06 19.25 15.85
C ILE A 114 5.56 19.35 16.12
N ASP A 115 6.10 18.37 16.84
CA ASP A 115 7.52 18.28 17.17
C ASP A 115 8.25 17.52 16.05
N VAL A 116 9.28 18.11 15.48
CA VAL A 116 10.13 17.49 14.47
C VAL A 116 11.52 17.22 14.99
N ALA A 117 12.20 16.26 14.40
CA ALA A 117 13.59 15.98 14.72
C ALA A 117 14.46 17.25 14.54
N GLY A 118 15.28 17.54 15.53
CA GLY A 118 16.07 18.79 15.57
C GLY A 118 15.47 19.88 16.46
N GLY A 119 14.32 19.63 17.08
CA GLY A 119 13.74 20.49 18.14
C GLY A 119 12.88 21.66 17.65
N GLU A 120 12.63 21.79 16.34
CA GLU A 120 11.66 22.76 15.82
C GLU A 120 10.24 22.30 16.15
N GLN A 121 9.36 23.25 16.47
CA GLN A 121 7.92 23.06 16.61
C GLN A 121 7.16 23.77 15.51
N ILE A 122 6.14 23.12 14.97
CA ILE A 122 5.27 23.63 13.90
C ILE A 122 3.83 23.61 14.40
N GLU A 123 3.14 24.74 14.32
CA GLU A 123 1.72 24.80 14.67
C GLU A 123 0.84 24.56 13.44
N ALA A 124 -0.34 23.96 13.65
CA ALA A 124 -1.36 23.76 12.63
C ALA A 124 -2.77 23.80 13.20
N ASP A 125 -3.73 24.31 12.42
CA ASP A 125 -5.16 24.23 12.73
C ASP A 125 -5.74 22.86 12.35
N VAL A 126 -5.15 22.22 11.33
CA VAL A 126 -5.56 20.90 10.81
C VAL A 126 -4.34 20.02 10.60
N LEU A 127 -4.41 18.79 11.11
CA LEU A 127 -3.37 17.78 10.95
C LEU A 127 -3.84 16.67 10.01
N VAL A 128 -3.03 16.36 8.99
CA VAL A 128 -3.33 15.34 7.98
C VAL A 128 -2.20 14.31 7.88
N PRO A 129 -2.20 13.26 8.72
CA PRO A 129 -1.26 12.15 8.54
C PRO A 129 -1.53 11.40 7.23
N ALA A 130 -0.54 11.40 6.33
CA ALA A 130 -0.55 10.71 5.04
C ALA A 130 0.67 9.77 4.90
N VAL A 131 1.04 9.13 5.99
CA VAL A 131 2.28 8.34 6.15
C VAL A 131 2.23 6.98 5.43
N GLY A 132 1.06 6.52 4.99
CA GLY A 132 0.87 5.26 4.27
C GLY A 132 0.92 4.02 5.17
N GLN A 133 0.56 2.86 4.59
CA GLN A 133 0.51 1.57 5.32
C GLN A 133 1.70 0.64 5.00
N LEU A 134 2.49 0.93 3.96
CA LEU A 134 3.60 0.10 3.50
C LEU A 134 4.95 0.81 3.71
N THR A 135 5.19 1.28 4.92
CA THR A 135 6.36 2.08 5.28
C THR A 135 7.32 1.38 6.24
N LYS A 136 6.80 0.47 7.09
CA LYS A 136 7.57 -0.29 8.07
C LYS A 136 7.80 -1.72 7.58
N PRO A 137 9.01 -2.06 7.06
CA PRO A 137 9.31 -3.42 6.62
C PRO A 137 9.26 -4.41 7.78
N VAL A 138 8.80 -5.64 7.51
CA VAL A 138 8.82 -6.73 8.48
C VAL A 138 9.98 -7.67 8.15
N VAL A 139 10.99 -7.72 9.01
CA VAL A 139 12.06 -8.71 8.96
C VAL A 139 11.78 -9.76 10.02
N PRO A 140 11.54 -11.04 9.67
CA PRO A 140 11.25 -12.07 10.63
C PRO A 140 12.47 -12.35 11.52
N LEU A 141 12.24 -12.63 12.79
CA LEU A 141 13.26 -13.07 13.72
C LEU A 141 13.61 -14.53 13.39
N LEU A 142 14.64 -14.73 12.57
CA LEU A 142 15.18 -16.05 12.26
C LEU A 142 16.38 -16.35 13.13
N PRO A 143 16.45 -17.54 13.78
CA PRO A 143 17.62 -17.93 14.54
C PRO A 143 18.89 -17.81 13.69
N GLY A 144 19.93 -17.24 14.25
CA GLY A 144 21.22 -17.09 13.58
C GLY A 144 21.33 -16.02 12.49
N ALA A 145 20.28 -15.24 12.21
CA ALA A 145 20.30 -14.22 11.14
C ALA A 145 21.44 -13.19 11.28
N SER A 146 21.83 -12.85 12.50
CA SER A 146 22.95 -11.95 12.77
C SER A 146 24.34 -12.53 12.45
N ARG A 147 24.44 -13.86 12.26
CA ARG A 147 25.69 -14.55 11.89
C ARG A 147 25.92 -14.61 10.39
N PHE A 148 24.94 -14.24 9.58
CA PHE A 148 25.08 -14.28 8.13
C PHE A 148 26.18 -13.31 7.67
N ALA A 149 27.19 -13.86 6.96
CA ALA A 149 28.35 -13.09 6.55
C ALA A 149 28.11 -12.22 5.31
N GLY A 150 27.11 -12.56 4.50
CA GLY A 150 26.73 -11.80 3.32
C GLY A 150 25.80 -10.63 3.63
N PRO A 151 25.51 -9.78 2.62
CA PRO A 151 24.48 -8.75 2.76
C PRO A 151 23.08 -9.37 2.93
N ALA A 152 22.31 -8.80 3.88
CA ALA A 152 20.91 -9.13 4.10
C ALA A 152 20.06 -7.86 3.91
N VAL A 153 19.09 -7.90 3.00
CA VAL A 153 18.30 -6.71 2.65
C VAL A 153 16.80 -7.03 2.61
N HIS A 154 15.98 -6.08 3.02
CA HIS A 154 14.55 -6.12 2.72
C HIS A 154 14.26 -5.47 1.37
N THR A 155 13.28 -5.97 0.59
CA THR A 155 12.94 -5.41 -0.74
C THR A 155 12.67 -3.90 -0.69
N ALA A 156 12.05 -3.39 0.38
CA ALA A 156 11.83 -1.95 0.58
C ALA A 156 13.10 -1.14 0.95
N ARG A 157 14.21 -1.79 1.13
CA ARG A 157 15.53 -1.18 1.41
C ARG A 157 16.58 -1.66 0.39
N TRP A 158 16.11 -1.91 -0.82
CA TRP A 158 16.98 -2.37 -1.90
C TRP A 158 18.06 -1.33 -2.21
N ARG A 159 19.27 -1.81 -2.39
CA ARG A 159 20.43 -0.99 -2.76
C ARG A 159 20.79 -1.26 -4.21
N ALA A 160 20.96 -0.20 -4.99
CA ALA A 160 21.27 -0.30 -6.42
C ALA A 160 22.66 -0.92 -6.69
N ASP A 161 23.58 -0.82 -5.73
CA ASP A 161 24.94 -1.33 -5.79
C ASP A 161 25.07 -2.81 -5.41
N LEU A 162 23.96 -3.50 -5.06
CA LEU A 162 24.02 -4.93 -4.72
C LEU A 162 24.42 -5.77 -5.95
N PRO A 163 25.57 -6.46 -5.91
CA PRO A 163 25.99 -7.30 -7.03
C PRO A 163 25.13 -8.56 -7.07
N LEU A 164 24.51 -8.83 -8.21
CA LEU A 164 23.74 -10.06 -8.45
C LEU A 164 24.52 -11.10 -9.27
N GLY A 165 25.42 -10.63 -10.16
CA GLY A 165 26.18 -11.49 -11.02
C GLY A 165 27.03 -12.50 -10.25
N GLY A 166 26.90 -13.78 -10.59
CA GLY A 166 27.64 -14.87 -9.95
C GLY A 166 27.22 -15.19 -8.50
N ARG A 167 26.22 -14.50 -7.93
CA ARG A 167 25.76 -14.70 -6.55
C ARG A 167 24.63 -15.71 -6.46
N ARG A 168 24.65 -16.51 -5.39
CA ARG A 168 23.51 -17.33 -4.96
C ARG A 168 22.63 -16.44 -4.08
N VAL A 169 21.38 -16.26 -4.47
CA VAL A 169 20.44 -15.36 -3.79
C VAL A 169 19.35 -16.16 -3.10
N ALA A 170 19.22 -16.02 -1.80
CA ALA A 170 18.09 -16.55 -1.03
C ALA A 170 16.99 -15.49 -0.92
N VAL A 171 15.77 -15.80 -1.35
CA VAL A 171 14.60 -14.91 -1.25
C VAL A 171 13.59 -15.52 -0.29
N ILE A 172 13.34 -14.85 0.83
CA ILE A 172 12.34 -15.30 1.82
C ILE A 172 11.01 -14.62 1.56
N GLY A 173 10.00 -15.42 1.21
CA GLY A 173 8.64 -14.97 0.92
C GLY A 173 8.25 -15.05 -0.56
N THR A 174 6.94 -15.10 -0.80
CA THR A 174 6.32 -15.29 -2.13
C THR A 174 5.21 -14.25 -2.39
N GLY A 175 5.26 -13.11 -1.69
CA GLY A 175 4.30 -12.01 -1.86
C GLY A 175 4.54 -11.16 -3.11
N ALA A 176 3.86 -10.03 -3.18
CA ALA A 176 3.88 -9.14 -4.35
C ALA A 176 5.30 -8.70 -4.78
N SER A 177 6.20 -8.46 -3.82
CA SER A 177 7.59 -8.11 -4.14
C SER A 177 8.38 -9.30 -4.70
N ALA A 178 8.21 -10.49 -4.13
CA ALA A 178 8.93 -11.68 -4.57
C ALA A 178 8.57 -12.08 -6.00
N ILE A 179 7.27 -12.06 -6.36
CA ILE A 179 6.82 -12.45 -7.71
C ILE A 179 7.30 -11.49 -8.81
N GLN A 180 7.78 -10.31 -8.43
CA GLN A 180 8.38 -9.33 -9.33
C GLN A 180 9.91 -9.44 -9.33
N LEU A 181 10.51 -9.57 -8.14
CA LEU A 181 11.95 -9.65 -7.96
C LEU A 181 12.55 -10.91 -8.57
N VAL A 182 12.03 -12.08 -8.20
CA VAL A 182 12.60 -13.37 -8.62
C VAL A 182 12.72 -13.49 -10.14
N PRO A 183 11.68 -13.22 -10.95
CA PRO A 183 11.83 -13.24 -12.41
C PRO A 183 12.81 -12.19 -12.95
N ALA A 184 13.00 -11.08 -12.26
CA ALA A 184 13.91 -10.00 -12.69
C ALA A 184 15.37 -10.29 -12.40
N ILE A 185 15.68 -11.16 -11.43
CA ILE A 185 17.04 -11.54 -11.05
C ILE A 185 17.44 -12.93 -11.56
N ALA A 186 16.48 -13.80 -11.86
CA ALA A 186 16.72 -15.10 -12.49
C ALA A 186 17.46 -14.90 -13.84
N GLY A 187 18.50 -15.70 -14.08
CA GLY A 187 19.43 -15.55 -15.21
C GLY A 187 20.48 -14.43 -15.06
N ARG A 188 20.43 -13.63 -13.99
CA ARG A 188 21.47 -12.66 -13.62
C ARG A 188 22.26 -13.13 -12.39
N ALA A 189 21.58 -13.72 -11.43
CA ALA A 189 22.18 -14.43 -10.32
C ALA A 189 22.71 -15.80 -10.79
N ALA A 190 23.69 -16.37 -10.08
CA ALA A 190 24.13 -17.73 -10.34
C ALA A 190 23.03 -18.76 -9.99
N HIS A 191 22.34 -18.51 -8.89
CA HIS A 191 21.19 -19.31 -8.46
C HIS A 191 20.27 -18.48 -7.55
N VAL A 192 18.96 -18.74 -7.63
CA VAL A 192 17.94 -18.11 -6.77
C VAL A 192 17.19 -19.20 -6.01
N THR A 193 17.32 -19.22 -4.67
CA THR A 193 16.55 -20.10 -3.80
C THR A 193 15.39 -19.33 -3.20
N VAL A 194 14.17 -19.74 -3.47
CA VAL A 194 12.95 -19.10 -2.96
C VAL A 194 12.37 -19.91 -1.82
N PHE A 195 12.29 -19.33 -0.62
CA PHE A 195 11.68 -19.95 0.54
C PHE A 195 10.20 -19.58 0.64
N GLN A 196 9.35 -20.58 0.47
CA GLN A 196 7.89 -20.43 0.44
C GLN A 196 7.25 -21.03 1.68
N ARG A 197 6.56 -20.21 2.46
CA ARG A 197 5.68 -20.70 3.53
C ARG A 197 4.30 -21.10 3.01
N THR A 198 3.73 -20.28 2.13
CA THR A 198 2.43 -20.52 1.47
C THR A 198 2.51 -20.07 0.01
N ALA A 199 1.94 -20.85 -0.89
CA ALA A 199 1.88 -20.51 -2.30
C ALA A 199 0.91 -19.31 -2.53
N PRO A 200 1.28 -18.34 -3.37
CA PRO A 200 0.39 -17.21 -3.67
C PRO A 200 -0.65 -17.57 -4.73
N TRP A 201 -1.86 -17.03 -4.61
CA TRP A 201 -2.81 -17.02 -5.70
C TRP A 201 -2.34 -16.07 -6.80
N THR A 202 -2.12 -16.61 -8.02
CA THR A 202 -1.72 -15.83 -9.18
C THR A 202 -2.80 -15.86 -10.25
N LEU A 203 -2.90 -14.76 -11.00
CA LEU A 203 -3.73 -14.62 -12.19
C LEU A 203 -2.89 -14.05 -13.34
N PRO A 204 -3.27 -14.31 -14.60
CA PRO A 204 -2.62 -13.72 -15.75
C PRO A 204 -2.62 -12.19 -15.65
N ARG A 205 -1.46 -11.59 -15.94
CA ARG A 205 -1.28 -10.12 -15.99
C ARG A 205 -1.42 -9.66 -17.44
N PRO A 206 -2.54 -9.01 -17.81
CA PRO A 206 -2.74 -8.54 -19.19
C PRO A 206 -1.94 -7.27 -19.45
N ASP A 207 -0.62 -7.37 -19.32
CA ASP A 207 0.30 -6.26 -19.54
C ASP A 207 0.61 -6.08 -21.02
N ARG A 208 0.64 -4.83 -21.46
CA ARG A 208 1.02 -4.45 -22.82
C ARG A 208 1.73 -3.12 -22.85
N ARG A 209 2.67 -2.96 -23.73
CA ARG A 209 3.31 -1.65 -24.04
C ARG A 209 2.31 -0.75 -24.76
N TYR A 210 2.40 0.54 -24.53
CA TYR A 210 1.64 1.54 -25.23
C TYR A 210 2.50 2.14 -26.34
N GLY A 211 2.09 1.93 -27.59
CA GLY A 211 2.78 2.46 -28.78
C GLY A 211 2.69 3.97 -28.88
N ALA A 212 3.52 4.55 -29.75
CA ALA A 212 3.59 6.00 -29.98
C ALA A 212 2.24 6.60 -30.40
N VAL A 213 1.51 5.93 -31.30
CA VAL A 213 0.19 6.37 -31.78
C VAL A 213 -0.81 6.53 -30.62
N ARG A 214 -0.84 5.57 -29.70
CA ARG A 214 -1.73 5.62 -28.54
C ARG A 214 -1.36 6.76 -27.60
N ARG A 215 -0.08 6.93 -27.32
CA ARG A 215 0.42 8.03 -26.46
C ARG A 215 0.13 9.39 -27.10
N PHE A 216 0.35 9.53 -28.39
CA PHE A 216 0.00 10.73 -29.16
C PHE A 216 -1.50 11.02 -29.06
N ALA A 217 -2.36 10.02 -29.33
CA ALA A 217 -3.81 10.17 -29.24
C ALA A 217 -4.28 10.59 -27.84
N TYR A 218 -3.70 10.03 -26.79
CA TYR A 218 -4.03 10.39 -25.41
C TYR A 218 -3.52 11.81 -25.05
N GLY A 219 -2.38 12.21 -25.56
CA GLY A 219 -1.88 13.57 -25.40
C GLY A 219 -2.71 14.61 -26.14
N LYS A 220 -3.14 14.29 -27.37
CA LYS A 220 -3.97 15.18 -28.19
C LYS A 220 -5.43 15.25 -27.72
N TRP A 221 -5.97 14.10 -27.27
CA TRP A 221 -7.37 13.96 -26.83
C TRP A 221 -7.47 13.27 -25.47
N PRO A 222 -7.17 13.95 -24.36
CA PRO A 222 -7.20 13.37 -23.00
C PRO A 222 -8.50 12.66 -22.61
N PRO A 223 -9.70 13.09 -23.09
CA PRO A 223 -10.94 12.37 -22.81
C PRO A 223 -10.96 10.90 -23.24
N LEU A 224 -10.16 10.52 -24.27
CA LEU A 224 -10.04 9.13 -24.70
C LEU A 224 -9.52 8.20 -23.58
N MET A 225 -8.78 8.74 -22.60
CA MET A 225 -8.28 7.99 -21.46
C MET A 225 -9.39 7.55 -20.49
N ARG A 226 -10.59 8.15 -20.57
CA ARG A 226 -11.75 7.78 -19.76
C ARG A 226 -12.25 6.37 -20.08
N LEU A 227 -12.19 5.95 -21.35
CA LEU A 227 -12.64 4.62 -21.78
C LEU A 227 -11.86 3.47 -21.14
N PRO A 228 -10.50 3.40 -21.25
CA PRO A 228 -9.75 2.36 -20.58
C PRO A 228 -9.84 2.46 -19.04
N ARG A 229 -9.99 3.66 -18.46
CA ARG A 229 -10.23 3.83 -17.03
C ARG A 229 -11.59 3.21 -16.62
N ALA A 230 -12.65 3.44 -17.37
CA ALA A 230 -13.96 2.85 -17.14
C ALA A 230 -13.93 1.32 -17.28
N GLY A 231 -13.23 0.79 -18.29
CA GLY A 231 -13.06 -0.66 -18.46
C GLY A 231 -12.32 -1.32 -17.30
N VAL A 232 -11.23 -0.70 -16.79
CA VAL A 232 -10.53 -1.20 -15.59
C VAL A 232 -11.44 -1.09 -14.37
N TRP A 233 -12.19 0.00 -14.22
CA TRP A 233 -13.16 0.17 -13.16
C TRP A 233 -14.24 -0.92 -13.14
N ALA A 234 -14.83 -1.24 -14.29
CA ALA A 234 -15.80 -2.33 -14.41
C ALA A 234 -15.20 -3.69 -13.98
N MET A 235 -13.95 -3.96 -14.36
CA MET A 235 -13.23 -5.17 -13.92
C MET A 235 -13.06 -5.20 -12.39
N THR A 236 -12.78 -4.07 -11.75
CA THR A 236 -12.65 -4.01 -10.29
C THR A 236 -13.98 -4.29 -9.57
N ILE A 237 -15.11 -3.93 -10.16
CA ILE A 237 -16.44 -4.28 -9.61
C ILE A 237 -16.65 -5.80 -9.63
N VAL A 238 -16.30 -6.46 -10.73
CA VAL A 238 -16.44 -7.93 -10.87
C VAL A 238 -15.54 -8.66 -9.87
N THR A 239 -14.26 -8.29 -9.82
CA THR A 239 -13.30 -8.89 -8.86
C THR A 239 -13.66 -8.58 -7.41
N GLY A 240 -14.14 -7.38 -7.12
CA GLY A 240 -14.61 -6.99 -5.79
C GLY A 240 -15.79 -7.83 -5.30
N ARG A 241 -16.76 -8.08 -6.17
CA ARG A 241 -17.87 -8.98 -5.86
C ARG A 241 -17.42 -10.42 -5.57
N ALA A 242 -16.35 -10.88 -6.23
CA ALA A 242 -15.76 -12.19 -5.94
C ALA A 242 -15.16 -12.26 -4.52
N LEU A 243 -14.43 -11.22 -4.13
CA LEU A 243 -13.83 -11.11 -2.78
C LEU A 243 -14.87 -10.95 -1.67
N LEU A 244 -16.03 -10.35 -1.98
CA LEU A 244 -17.17 -10.19 -1.07
C LEU A 244 -18.10 -11.42 -1.03
N GLY A 245 -17.60 -12.61 -1.44
CA GLY A 245 -18.28 -13.89 -1.20
C GLY A 245 -19.21 -14.39 -2.31
N ARG A 246 -19.25 -13.75 -3.50
CA ARG A 246 -20.03 -14.28 -4.63
C ARG A 246 -19.35 -15.51 -5.24
N ARG A 247 -19.93 -16.69 -5.00
CA ARG A 247 -19.39 -18.02 -5.33
C ARG A 247 -19.03 -18.21 -6.81
N ALA A 248 -19.86 -17.72 -7.74
CA ALA A 248 -19.65 -17.89 -9.18
C ALA A 248 -18.38 -17.19 -9.69
N SER A 249 -18.17 -15.91 -9.32
CA SER A 249 -16.97 -15.17 -9.71
C SER A 249 -15.70 -15.72 -9.06
N GLY A 250 -15.79 -16.21 -7.83
CA GLY A 250 -14.69 -16.89 -7.15
C GLY A 250 -14.28 -18.19 -7.85
N PHE A 251 -15.24 -18.98 -8.34
CA PHE A 251 -14.97 -20.21 -9.11
C PHE A 251 -14.21 -19.90 -10.40
N LEU A 252 -14.66 -18.94 -11.19
CA LEU A 252 -14.00 -18.56 -12.45
C LEU A 252 -12.56 -18.10 -12.24
N LEU A 253 -12.29 -17.31 -11.19
CA LEU A 253 -10.94 -16.87 -10.89
C LEU A 253 -10.03 -18.02 -10.44
N ARG A 254 -10.54 -18.97 -9.65
CA ARG A 254 -9.79 -20.17 -9.28
C ARG A 254 -9.48 -21.06 -10.50
N ALA A 255 -10.45 -21.25 -11.38
CA ALA A 255 -10.26 -22.00 -12.63
C ALA A 255 -9.19 -21.35 -13.52
N ALA A 256 -9.23 -20.02 -13.68
CA ALA A 256 -8.22 -19.26 -14.44
C ALA A 256 -6.82 -19.40 -13.84
N SER A 257 -6.70 -19.33 -12.51
CA SER A 257 -5.44 -19.56 -11.80
C SER A 257 -4.92 -20.99 -11.97
N GLY A 258 -5.79 -21.98 -11.86
CA GLY A 258 -5.45 -23.39 -12.08
C GLY A 258 -4.97 -23.65 -13.50
N LEU A 259 -5.67 -23.10 -14.50
CA LEU A 259 -5.27 -23.22 -15.92
C LEU A 259 -3.91 -22.55 -16.16
N GLN A 260 -3.66 -21.36 -15.61
CA GLN A 260 -2.36 -20.69 -15.70
C GLN A 260 -1.23 -21.58 -15.16
N ARG A 261 -1.40 -22.17 -13.97
CA ARG A 261 -0.39 -23.07 -13.39
C ARG A 261 -0.15 -24.30 -14.26
N ARG A 262 -1.21 -24.96 -14.71
CA ARG A 262 -1.08 -26.13 -15.59
C ARG A 262 -0.34 -25.84 -16.89
N TRP A 263 -0.54 -24.64 -17.42
CA TRP A 263 0.10 -24.24 -18.69
C TRP A 263 1.54 -23.78 -18.49
N GLN A 264 1.85 -23.10 -17.38
CA GLN A 264 3.16 -22.49 -17.14
C GLN A 264 4.15 -23.39 -16.37
N ILE A 265 3.67 -24.40 -15.63
CA ILE A 265 4.52 -25.36 -14.91
C ILE A 265 4.23 -26.75 -15.43
N ARG A 266 5.23 -27.38 -16.09
CA ARG A 266 5.13 -28.76 -16.64
C ARG A 266 5.37 -29.79 -15.55
N ASP A 267 6.35 -29.58 -14.68
CA ASP A 267 6.68 -30.50 -13.59
C ASP A 267 5.52 -30.61 -12.59
N PRO A 268 4.98 -31.83 -12.35
CA PRO A 268 3.88 -32.05 -11.43
C PRO A 268 4.21 -31.71 -9.98
N SER A 269 5.45 -31.97 -9.50
CA SER A 269 5.88 -31.72 -8.12
C SER A 269 5.98 -30.24 -7.85
N LEU A 270 6.63 -29.49 -8.74
CA LEU A 270 6.69 -28.03 -8.67
C LEU A 270 5.31 -27.39 -8.78
N ARG A 271 4.43 -27.94 -9.63
CA ARG A 271 3.06 -27.45 -9.77
C ARG A 271 2.25 -27.68 -8.49
N ALA A 272 2.42 -28.81 -7.82
CA ALA A 272 1.81 -29.08 -6.53
C ALA A 272 2.31 -28.08 -5.46
N ALA A 273 3.63 -27.90 -5.36
CA ALA A 273 4.25 -26.93 -4.44
C ALA A 273 3.79 -25.47 -4.69
N ALA A 274 3.55 -25.10 -5.96
CA ALA A 274 3.06 -23.76 -6.33
C ALA A 274 1.52 -23.63 -6.28
N THR A 275 0.79 -24.65 -5.80
CA THR A 275 -0.67 -24.60 -5.68
C THR A 275 -1.06 -24.08 -4.30
N PRO A 276 -1.85 -22.97 -4.22
CA PRO A 276 -2.31 -22.46 -2.94
C PRO A 276 -3.32 -23.38 -2.25
N ASP A 277 -3.17 -23.53 -0.96
CA ASP A 277 -4.06 -24.28 -0.05
C ASP A 277 -5.08 -23.37 0.65
N GLU A 278 -4.74 -22.08 0.80
CA GLU A 278 -5.62 -21.11 1.44
C GLU A 278 -6.73 -20.61 0.50
N PRO A 279 -7.87 -20.14 1.03
CA PRO A 279 -8.95 -19.57 0.23
C PRO A 279 -8.49 -18.38 -0.64
N MET A 280 -8.89 -18.37 -1.90
CA MET A 280 -8.54 -17.30 -2.84
C MET A 280 -9.09 -15.95 -2.36
N GLY A 281 -8.22 -14.96 -2.27
CA GLY A 281 -8.54 -13.60 -1.82
C GLY A 281 -8.31 -13.36 -0.33
N CYS A 282 -8.08 -14.42 0.47
CA CYS A 282 -7.69 -14.29 1.86
C CYS A 282 -6.39 -13.51 2.03
N LYS A 283 -5.43 -13.77 1.17
CA LYS A 283 -4.29 -12.89 0.87
C LYS A 283 -4.49 -12.23 -0.49
N ARG A 284 -3.74 -11.15 -0.77
CA ARG A 284 -3.82 -10.44 -2.04
C ARG A 284 -3.58 -11.39 -3.21
N VAL A 285 -4.51 -11.43 -4.16
CA VAL A 285 -4.35 -12.14 -5.43
C VAL A 285 -3.38 -11.35 -6.32
N LEU A 286 -2.37 -12.02 -6.85
CA LEU A 286 -1.24 -11.39 -7.54
C LEU A 286 -1.34 -11.59 -9.05
N PHE A 287 -1.11 -10.52 -9.81
CA PHE A 287 -1.13 -10.58 -11.28
C PHE A 287 0.27 -10.72 -11.84
N THR A 288 0.57 -11.86 -12.50
CA THR A 288 1.89 -12.14 -13.06
C THR A 288 1.83 -13.13 -14.21
N ASN A 289 2.72 -12.96 -15.20
CA ASN A 289 3.00 -13.93 -16.24
C ASN A 289 4.43 -14.49 -16.14
N ALA A 290 5.25 -13.95 -15.25
CA ALA A 290 6.67 -14.25 -15.17
C ALA A 290 7.03 -15.17 -13.98
N TRP A 291 6.23 -15.16 -12.90
CA TRP A 291 6.52 -15.89 -11.66
C TRP A 291 6.60 -17.40 -11.87
N LEU A 292 5.54 -18.01 -12.39
CA LEU A 292 5.48 -19.46 -12.56
C LEU A 292 6.53 -19.98 -13.55
N PRO A 293 6.78 -19.33 -14.71
CA PRO A 293 7.90 -19.69 -15.57
C PRO A 293 9.27 -19.51 -14.90
N ALA A 294 9.45 -18.50 -14.05
CA ALA A 294 10.71 -18.30 -13.32
C ALA A 294 10.99 -19.46 -12.37
N LEU A 295 9.98 -19.98 -11.68
CA LEU A 295 10.13 -21.14 -10.80
C LEU A 295 10.52 -22.43 -11.56
N SER A 296 10.23 -22.51 -12.86
CA SER A 296 10.57 -23.66 -13.73
C SER A 296 11.97 -23.55 -14.33
N ARG A 297 12.74 -22.53 -14.03
CA ARG A 297 14.10 -22.35 -14.54
C ARG A 297 15.10 -23.22 -13.76
N PRO A 298 16.16 -23.72 -14.41
CA PRO A 298 17.19 -24.54 -13.74
C PRO A 298 18.01 -23.76 -12.71
N ASP A 299 18.08 -22.43 -12.83
CA ASP A 299 18.78 -21.53 -11.91
C ASP A 299 17.85 -20.99 -10.80
N VAL A 300 16.66 -21.56 -10.60
CA VAL A 300 15.71 -21.19 -9.53
C VAL A 300 15.23 -22.44 -8.80
N SER A 301 15.33 -22.45 -7.49
CA SER A 301 14.80 -23.52 -6.62
C SER A 301 13.69 -22.98 -5.74
N LEU A 302 12.59 -23.74 -5.62
CA LEU A 302 11.51 -23.46 -4.66
C LEU A 302 11.64 -24.42 -3.48
N VAL A 303 11.80 -23.86 -2.26
CA VAL A 303 11.91 -24.59 -1.00
C VAL A 303 10.66 -24.33 -0.18
N THR A 304 9.93 -25.38 0.18
CA THR A 304 8.70 -25.32 0.97
C THR A 304 8.92 -25.67 2.43
N GLU A 305 10.07 -26.23 2.73
CA GLU A 305 10.46 -26.61 4.10
C GLU A 305 10.65 -25.38 5.00
N LYS A 306 10.30 -25.53 6.27
CA LYS A 306 10.41 -24.46 7.26
C LYS A 306 11.88 -24.11 7.48
N ILE A 307 12.21 -22.82 7.42
CA ILE A 307 13.53 -22.31 7.84
C ILE A 307 13.66 -22.51 9.36
N VAL A 308 14.76 -23.15 9.78
CA VAL A 308 15.08 -23.33 11.20
C VAL A 308 16.17 -22.38 11.67
N GLU A 309 17.15 -22.07 10.81
CA GLU A 309 18.17 -21.08 11.12
C GLU A 309 18.81 -20.47 9.86
N VAL A 310 19.43 -19.32 10.04
CA VAL A 310 20.35 -18.72 9.08
C VAL A 310 21.77 -18.98 9.58
N THR A 311 22.62 -19.55 8.73
CA THR A 311 24.03 -19.81 9.00
C THR A 311 24.90 -18.66 8.48
N ALA A 312 26.20 -18.73 8.69
CA ALA A 312 27.13 -17.72 8.17
C ALA A 312 27.14 -17.66 6.63
N ASP A 313 26.84 -18.75 5.96
CA ASP A 313 26.95 -18.95 4.50
C ASP A 313 25.65 -19.40 3.82
N GLY A 314 24.51 -19.42 4.54
CA GLY A 314 23.25 -19.89 3.94
C GLY A 314 22.06 -19.98 4.90
N VAL A 315 21.10 -20.80 4.52
CA VAL A 315 19.85 -21.05 5.25
C VAL A 315 19.68 -22.57 5.44
N ARG A 316 19.38 -23.01 6.67
CA ARG A 316 19.07 -24.40 7.01
C ARG A 316 17.58 -24.58 7.18
N THR A 317 17.04 -25.66 6.63
CA THR A 317 15.63 -26.05 6.69
C THR A 317 15.39 -27.23 7.62
N ALA A 318 14.13 -27.50 7.97
CA ALA A 318 13.72 -28.49 8.98
C ALA A 318 14.02 -29.95 8.57
N ASP A 319 14.16 -30.22 7.28
CA ASP A 319 14.61 -31.49 6.72
C ASP A 319 16.13 -31.70 6.85
N GLY A 320 16.86 -30.77 7.44
CA GLY A 320 18.30 -30.76 7.61
C GLY A 320 19.09 -30.24 6.41
N ALA A 321 18.42 -29.89 5.31
CA ALA A 321 19.09 -29.36 4.13
C ALA A 321 19.72 -28.00 4.39
N HIS A 322 20.91 -27.78 3.84
CA HIS A 322 21.59 -26.49 3.84
C HIS A 322 21.54 -25.86 2.45
N HIS A 323 21.05 -24.64 2.37
CA HIS A 323 20.91 -23.88 1.13
C HIS A 323 21.92 -22.72 1.14
N PRO A 324 23.08 -22.89 0.51
CA PRO A 324 24.12 -21.87 0.54
C PRO A 324 23.71 -20.63 -0.25
N CYS A 325 23.94 -19.45 0.31
CA CYS A 325 23.67 -18.18 -0.35
C CYS A 325 24.70 -17.09 0.02
N ASP A 326 24.86 -16.15 -0.89
CA ASP A 326 25.79 -15.01 -0.77
C ASP A 326 25.04 -13.69 -0.56
N LEU A 327 23.72 -13.71 -0.75
CA LEU A 327 22.80 -12.58 -0.55
C LEU A 327 21.48 -13.10 0.01
N LEU A 328 21.02 -12.52 1.12
CA LEU A 328 19.72 -12.83 1.72
C LEU A 328 18.74 -11.67 1.45
N VAL A 329 17.61 -11.97 0.86
CA VAL A 329 16.56 -10.99 0.52
C VAL A 329 15.28 -11.31 1.26
N TYR A 330 14.84 -10.38 2.10
CA TYR A 330 13.55 -10.44 2.76
C TYR A 330 12.47 -9.82 1.87
N ALA A 331 11.59 -10.64 1.30
CA ALA A 331 10.38 -10.24 0.59
C ALA A 331 9.15 -10.51 1.48
N THR A 332 9.26 -10.18 2.74
CA THR A 332 8.38 -10.59 3.85
C THR A 332 7.27 -9.60 4.17
N GLY A 333 7.22 -8.47 3.41
CA GLY A 333 6.14 -7.50 3.48
C GLY A 333 6.31 -6.44 4.58
N PHE A 334 5.20 -5.88 5.02
CA PHE A 334 5.14 -4.69 5.86
C PHE A 334 4.20 -4.88 7.04
N ALA A 335 4.44 -4.17 8.13
CA ALA A 335 3.56 -4.07 9.29
C ALA A 335 2.40 -3.10 8.99
N ALA A 336 1.51 -3.48 8.08
CA ALA A 336 0.45 -2.59 7.61
C ALA A 336 -0.68 -2.34 8.62
N SER A 337 -0.73 -3.12 9.70
CA SER A 337 -1.61 -2.88 10.85
C SER A 337 -1.09 -1.80 11.81
N ASP A 338 0.22 -1.49 11.75
CA ASP A 338 0.86 -0.45 12.56
C ASP A 338 0.66 0.92 11.87
N LEU A 339 -0.59 1.35 11.80
CA LEU A 339 -0.97 2.61 11.17
C LEU A 339 -0.34 3.78 11.92
N VAL A 340 0.11 4.79 11.17
CA VAL A 340 0.77 6.03 11.62
C VAL A 340 2.10 5.86 12.39
N THR A 341 2.45 4.66 12.82
CA THR A 341 3.75 4.40 13.51
C THR A 341 4.95 4.69 12.58
N PRO A 342 6.02 5.36 13.05
CA PRO A 342 6.32 5.69 14.45
C PRO A 342 5.82 7.07 14.95
N LEU A 343 5.02 7.77 14.19
CA LEU A 343 4.47 9.08 14.56
C LEU A 343 3.56 8.94 15.79
N ARG A 344 3.87 9.68 16.86
CA ARG A 344 3.04 9.75 18.04
C ARG A 344 2.02 10.88 17.91
N ILE A 345 0.73 10.60 18.09
CA ILE A 345 -0.34 11.60 18.03
C ILE A 345 -1.07 11.62 19.37
N ILE A 346 -1.15 12.78 19.99
CA ILE A 346 -1.78 12.99 21.30
C ILE A 346 -2.97 13.95 21.12
N GLY A 347 -4.16 13.44 21.42
CA GLY A 347 -5.40 14.20 21.38
C GLY A 347 -5.81 14.76 22.75
N LEU A 348 -7.10 15.02 22.90
CA LEU A 348 -7.69 15.57 24.16
C LEU A 348 -7.63 14.58 25.33
N THR A 349 -7.74 13.29 25.05
CA THR A 349 -7.94 12.26 26.09
C THR A 349 -6.78 11.27 26.21
N GLY A 350 -5.73 11.42 25.43
CA GLY A 350 -4.57 10.56 25.43
C GLY A 350 -3.97 10.33 24.05
N SER A 351 -3.11 9.34 23.93
CA SER A 351 -2.46 9.02 22.64
C SER A 351 -3.36 8.21 21.71
N LEU A 352 -3.10 8.31 20.42
CA LEU A 352 -3.78 7.51 19.40
C LEU A 352 -3.49 6.02 19.57
N ASP A 353 -2.31 5.66 20.07
CA ASP A 353 -1.94 4.27 20.37
C ASP A 353 -2.79 3.72 21.53
N ASP A 354 -3.12 4.54 22.52
CA ASP A 354 -4.03 4.17 23.62
C ASP A 354 -5.46 3.98 23.11
N GLU A 355 -5.96 4.88 22.27
CA GLU A 355 -7.28 4.80 21.66
C GLU A 355 -7.40 3.56 20.74
N TRP A 356 -6.30 3.13 20.13
CA TRP A 356 -6.24 1.97 19.23
C TRP A 356 -5.70 0.69 19.87
N ARG A 357 -5.63 0.61 21.20
CA ARG A 357 -5.07 -0.55 21.92
C ARG A 357 -5.72 -1.88 21.52
N ASP A 358 -7.02 -1.89 21.28
CA ASP A 358 -7.77 -3.07 20.85
C ASP A 358 -7.84 -3.22 19.32
N GLY A 359 -7.17 -2.33 18.59
CA GLY A 359 -7.07 -2.30 17.14
C GLY A 359 -7.57 -0.98 16.55
N ALA A 360 -6.87 -0.54 15.52
CA ALA A 360 -7.13 0.74 14.89
C ALA A 360 -8.53 0.82 14.27
N TYR A 361 -9.21 1.92 14.51
CA TYR A 361 -10.49 2.29 13.91
C TYR A 361 -10.58 3.79 13.67
N ALA A 362 -11.41 4.22 12.73
CA ALA A 362 -11.70 5.63 12.48
C ALA A 362 -13.01 5.75 11.71
N HIS A 363 -13.82 6.75 12.02
CA HIS A 363 -15.02 7.06 11.24
C HIS A 363 -14.60 7.40 9.80
N LEU A 364 -15.19 6.72 8.83
CA LEU A 364 -14.83 6.76 7.41
C LEU A 364 -13.34 6.49 7.10
N GLY A 365 -12.60 5.90 8.07
CA GLY A 365 -11.16 5.72 7.97
C GLY A 365 -10.37 7.03 8.01
N MET A 366 -10.94 8.10 8.53
CA MET A 366 -10.36 9.44 8.52
C MET A 366 -10.29 10.11 9.86
N THR A 367 -11.35 10.05 10.68
CA THR A 367 -11.45 10.81 11.94
C THR A 367 -11.60 9.90 13.14
N VAL A 368 -10.99 10.31 14.27
CA VAL A 368 -10.94 9.52 15.52
C VAL A 368 -11.50 10.37 16.66
N PRO A 369 -12.34 9.81 17.55
CA PRO A 369 -12.88 10.53 18.69
C PRO A 369 -11.79 11.05 19.63
N GLY A 370 -11.92 12.30 20.08
CA GLY A 370 -10.94 12.92 20.95
C GLY A 370 -9.71 13.50 20.24
N PHE A 371 -9.70 13.49 18.90
CA PHE A 371 -8.63 14.08 18.08
C PHE A 371 -9.20 15.15 17.15
N PRO A 372 -9.42 16.38 17.63
CA PRO A 372 -10.03 17.44 16.85
C PRO A 372 -9.17 17.79 15.62
N ASN A 373 -9.81 18.08 14.49
CA ASN A 373 -9.17 18.48 13.24
C ASN A 373 -8.07 17.51 12.74
N LEU A 374 -8.13 16.23 13.15
CA LEU A 374 -7.29 15.16 12.64
C LEU A 374 -7.99 14.44 11.48
N PHE A 375 -7.32 14.37 10.32
CA PHE A 375 -7.85 13.66 9.14
C PHE A 375 -6.80 12.71 8.54
N LEU A 376 -6.97 11.42 8.80
CA LEU A 376 -6.07 10.38 8.28
C LEU A 376 -6.28 10.20 6.78
N MET A 377 -5.18 10.17 6.03
CA MET A 377 -5.16 9.69 4.65
C MET A 377 -4.71 8.23 4.64
N TYR A 378 -5.52 7.35 4.09
CA TYR A 378 -5.30 5.90 4.09
C TYR A 378 -5.31 5.30 5.52
N GLY A 379 -6.22 5.80 6.36
CA GLY A 379 -6.39 5.30 7.73
C GLY A 379 -7.08 3.91 7.79
N PRO A 380 -7.57 3.51 8.97
CA PRO A 380 -8.18 2.20 9.19
C PRO A 380 -9.29 1.87 8.20
N ASN A 381 -9.33 0.61 7.77
CA ASN A 381 -10.36 0.04 6.89
C ASN A 381 -10.57 0.80 5.56
N THR A 382 -9.50 1.36 4.98
CA THR A 382 -9.55 2.03 3.67
C THR A 382 -8.68 1.38 2.61
N ASN A 383 -7.98 0.27 2.94
CA ASN A 383 -7.26 -0.51 1.95
C ASN A 383 -8.23 -1.29 1.05
N THR A 384 -7.85 -1.45 -0.21
CA THR A 384 -8.68 -2.15 -1.19
C THR A 384 -8.01 -3.44 -1.65
N GLY A 385 -8.75 -4.54 -1.61
CA GLY A 385 -8.25 -5.82 -2.13
C GLY A 385 -8.20 -5.90 -3.66
N ASN A 386 -8.85 -4.98 -4.39
CA ASN A 386 -9.16 -5.18 -5.81
C ASN A 386 -9.19 -3.92 -6.68
N THR A 387 -8.99 -2.74 -6.11
CA THR A 387 -9.01 -1.47 -6.86
C THR A 387 -7.83 -0.57 -6.50
N SER A 388 -7.79 0.64 -7.04
CA SER A 388 -6.74 1.61 -6.76
C SER A 388 -6.99 2.36 -5.45
N VAL A 389 -5.98 2.40 -4.59
CA VAL A 389 -5.99 3.22 -3.37
C VAL A 389 -6.12 4.73 -3.70
N LEU A 390 -5.66 5.16 -4.87
CA LEU A 390 -5.78 6.55 -5.31
C LEU A 390 -7.22 7.04 -5.36
N TYR A 391 -8.15 6.14 -5.70
CA TYR A 391 -9.57 6.47 -5.68
C TYR A 391 -10.07 6.79 -4.26
N PHE A 392 -9.58 6.06 -3.26
CA PHE A 392 -9.88 6.34 -1.85
C PHE A 392 -9.24 7.65 -1.41
N HIS A 393 -7.98 7.89 -1.78
CA HIS A 393 -7.32 9.17 -1.51
C HIS A 393 -8.09 10.36 -2.07
N GLU A 394 -8.62 10.25 -3.30
CA GLU A 394 -9.45 11.31 -3.88
C GLU A 394 -10.79 11.49 -3.16
N CYS A 395 -11.38 10.42 -2.64
CA CYS A 395 -12.59 10.50 -1.82
C CYS A 395 -12.30 11.20 -0.49
N GLN A 396 -11.24 10.78 0.19
CA GLN A 396 -10.78 11.35 1.45
C GLN A 396 -10.38 12.83 1.31
N ALA A 397 -9.64 13.16 0.26
CA ALA A 397 -9.25 14.55 0.00
C ALA A 397 -10.44 15.47 -0.24
N ARG A 398 -11.51 14.98 -0.92
CA ARG A 398 -12.76 15.75 -1.08
C ARG A 398 -13.51 15.93 0.24
N TYR A 399 -13.52 14.92 1.09
CA TYR A 399 -14.10 15.00 2.42
C TYR A 399 -13.34 15.98 3.31
N LEU A 400 -12.01 15.92 3.29
CA LEU A 400 -11.12 16.85 3.98
C LEU A 400 -11.42 18.32 3.61
N VAL A 401 -11.61 18.61 2.32
CA VAL A 401 -11.97 19.97 1.88
C VAL A 401 -13.30 20.44 2.49
N GLN A 402 -14.29 19.56 2.59
CA GLN A 402 -15.57 19.89 3.22
C GLN A 402 -15.40 20.15 4.73
N ALA A 403 -14.60 19.34 5.41
CA ALA A 403 -14.29 19.49 6.82
C ALA A 403 -13.57 20.83 7.09
N VAL A 404 -12.54 21.15 6.30
CA VAL A 404 -11.82 22.42 6.42
C VAL A 404 -12.75 23.62 6.12
N ARG A 405 -13.67 23.48 5.16
CA ARG A 405 -14.67 24.52 4.88
C ARG A 405 -15.63 24.71 6.05
N HIS A 406 -16.09 23.63 6.66
CA HIS A 406 -16.96 23.69 7.84
C HIS A 406 -16.23 24.35 9.03
N LEU A 407 -15.01 23.92 9.32
CA LEU A 407 -14.14 24.54 10.33
C LEU A 407 -13.99 26.05 10.10
N THR A 408 -13.75 26.46 8.87
CA THR A 408 -13.57 27.87 8.51
C THR A 408 -14.85 28.68 8.71
N SER A 409 -16.03 28.09 8.46
CA SER A 409 -17.32 28.77 8.59
C SER A 409 -17.82 28.85 10.02
N THR A 410 -17.51 27.86 10.85
CA THR A 410 -18.02 27.80 12.25
C THR A 410 -17.00 28.29 13.27
N ALA A 411 -15.73 28.34 12.92
CA ALA A 411 -14.60 28.60 13.81
C ALA A 411 -14.55 27.62 15.02
N ARG A 412 -15.11 26.41 14.87
CA ARG A 412 -15.13 25.37 15.90
C ARG A 412 -14.30 24.17 15.43
N PRO A 413 -13.46 23.59 16.29
CA PRO A 413 -12.78 22.33 15.98
C PRO A 413 -13.79 21.23 15.66
N LEU A 414 -13.41 20.29 14.77
CA LEU A 414 -14.21 19.14 14.40
C LEU A 414 -13.63 17.89 15.06
N ALA A 415 -14.29 17.34 16.06
CA ALA A 415 -14.02 16.02 16.60
C ALA A 415 -15.20 15.11 16.30
N VAL A 416 -14.95 13.92 15.74
CA VAL A 416 -16.05 12.97 15.51
C VAL A 416 -16.58 12.47 16.84
N ARG A 417 -17.91 12.38 16.96
CA ARG A 417 -18.57 11.87 18.17
C ARG A 417 -18.22 10.40 18.39
N ARG A 418 -17.99 10.03 19.64
CA ARG A 418 -17.58 8.67 20.01
C ARG A 418 -18.64 7.61 19.64
N ASP A 419 -19.91 7.90 19.84
CA ASP A 419 -21.02 7.03 19.47
C ASP A 419 -21.11 6.77 17.96
N VAL A 420 -20.90 7.80 17.15
CA VAL A 420 -20.87 7.71 15.67
C VAL A 420 -19.69 6.84 15.21
N ALA A 421 -18.50 7.08 15.74
CA ALA A 421 -17.32 6.29 15.39
C ALA A 421 -17.45 4.83 15.83
N ALA A 422 -18.00 4.57 17.03
CA ALA A 422 -18.23 3.21 17.54
C ALA A 422 -19.28 2.46 16.71
N ALA A 423 -20.38 3.11 16.34
CA ALA A 423 -21.40 2.51 15.48
C ALA A 423 -20.86 2.19 14.08
N TYR A 424 -20.09 3.08 13.50
CA TYR A 424 -19.42 2.86 12.21
C TYR A 424 -18.44 1.67 12.30
N ASP A 425 -17.62 1.61 13.33
CA ASP A 425 -16.67 0.53 13.53
C ASP A 425 -17.38 -0.82 13.71
N ALA A 426 -18.43 -0.89 14.51
CA ALA A 426 -19.22 -2.11 14.69
C ALA A 426 -19.82 -2.62 13.37
N GLU A 427 -20.34 -1.70 12.53
CA GLU A 427 -20.80 -2.04 11.17
C GLU A 427 -19.67 -2.62 10.32
N ILE A 428 -18.51 -1.96 10.28
CA ILE A 428 -17.36 -2.40 9.47
C ILE A 428 -16.87 -3.77 9.91
N GLN A 429 -16.71 -4.02 11.22
CA GLN A 429 -16.27 -5.31 11.74
C GLN A 429 -17.30 -6.42 11.51
N SER A 430 -18.59 -6.12 11.65
CA SER A 430 -19.66 -7.07 11.31
C SER A 430 -19.60 -7.51 9.86
N ARG A 431 -19.33 -6.58 8.92
CA ARG A 431 -19.19 -6.89 7.48
C ARG A 431 -17.89 -7.65 7.19
N LEU A 432 -16.82 -7.39 7.92
CA LEU A 432 -15.54 -8.06 7.77
C LEU A 432 -15.59 -9.50 8.30
N SER A 433 -16.36 -9.79 9.34
CA SER A 433 -16.46 -11.13 9.92
C SER A 433 -16.93 -12.19 8.93
N GLY A 434 -17.78 -11.83 7.96
CA GLY A 434 -18.24 -12.70 6.87
C GLY A 434 -17.35 -12.70 5.62
N SER A 435 -16.21 -12.00 5.63
CA SER A 435 -15.36 -11.88 4.47
C SER A 435 -14.33 -13.00 4.35
N VAL A 436 -13.77 -13.19 3.15
CA VAL A 436 -12.69 -14.16 2.90
C VAL A 436 -11.42 -13.83 3.70
N TRP A 437 -11.25 -12.60 4.15
CA TRP A 437 -10.05 -12.14 4.89
C TRP A 437 -9.94 -12.71 6.29
N THR A 438 -11.00 -13.28 6.85
CA THR A 438 -10.97 -13.98 8.14
C THR A 438 -10.48 -15.43 8.03
N ALA A 439 -10.40 -15.98 6.81
CA ALA A 439 -10.15 -17.40 6.57
C ALA A 439 -8.68 -17.82 6.63
N CYS A 440 -7.73 -16.90 6.83
CA CYS A 440 -6.31 -17.20 6.98
C CYS A 440 -5.56 -16.16 7.83
N GLN A 441 -4.33 -16.50 8.18
CA GLN A 441 -3.38 -15.55 8.77
C GLN A 441 -2.79 -14.65 7.67
N SER A 442 -3.03 -13.35 7.75
CA SER A 442 -2.54 -12.40 6.76
C SER A 442 -2.17 -11.07 7.41
N TRP A 443 -1.39 -10.24 6.70
CA TRP A 443 -1.02 -8.90 7.13
C TRP A 443 -2.21 -7.91 7.22
N TYR A 444 -3.41 -8.34 6.87
CA TYR A 444 -4.64 -7.58 7.06
C TYR A 444 -5.14 -7.59 8.51
N ARG A 445 -4.67 -8.55 9.31
CA ARG A 445 -5.08 -8.77 10.70
C ARG A 445 -4.01 -8.30 11.66
N ASN A 446 -4.41 -7.62 12.71
CA ASN A 446 -3.52 -7.31 13.83
C ASN A 446 -3.31 -8.55 14.76
N ALA A 447 -2.54 -8.40 15.82
CA ALA A 447 -2.24 -9.47 16.76
C ALA A 447 -3.48 -10.03 17.46
N SER A 448 -4.53 -9.22 17.71
CA SER A 448 -5.81 -9.66 18.27
C SER A 448 -6.72 -10.38 17.24
N GLY A 449 -6.29 -10.46 15.98
CA GLY A 449 -7.06 -11.10 14.91
C GLY A 449 -8.10 -10.19 14.25
N ARG A 450 -8.18 -8.93 14.63
CA ARG A 450 -9.07 -7.92 14.04
C ARG A 450 -8.53 -7.46 12.69
N ILE A 451 -9.43 -7.24 11.72
CA ILE A 451 -9.07 -6.70 10.40
C ILE A 451 -9.16 -5.17 10.45
N VAL A 452 -7.99 -4.53 10.51
CA VAL A 452 -7.89 -3.07 10.65
C VAL A 452 -7.56 -2.35 9.34
N THR A 453 -7.26 -3.08 8.27
CA THR A 453 -6.78 -2.46 7.02
C THR A 453 -7.84 -2.38 5.94
N ASN A 454 -8.60 -3.45 5.70
CA ASN A 454 -9.42 -3.60 4.51
C ASN A 454 -10.82 -2.97 4.62
N TRP A 455 -11.27 -2.36 3.53
CA TRP A 455 -12.63 -1.89 3.33
C TRP A 455 -13.55 -3.05 2.89
N PRO A 456 -14.67 -3.33 3.60
CA PRO A 456 -15.55 -4.47 3.32
C PRO A 456 -16.64 -4.17 2.28
N GLY A 457 -16.37 -3.35 1.30
CA GLY A 457 -17.36 -2.97 0.29
C GLY A 457 -16.76 -2.62 -1.06
N LEU A 458 -17.61 -2.23 -2.00
CA LEU A 458 -17.16 -1.66 -3.27
C LEU A 458 -16.65 -0.22 -3.06
N ALA A 459 -15.66 0.18 -3.85
CA ALA A 459 -15.13 1.53 -3.79
C ALA A 459 -16.18 2.62 -4.11
N SER A 460 -17.18 2.29 -4.95
CA SER A 460 -18.32 3.17 -5.21
C SER A 460 -19.19 3.45 -3.97
N GLU A 461 -19.28 2.49 -3.05
CA GLU A 461 -19.95 2.67 -1.77
C GLU A 461 -19.17 3.63 -0.87
N TYR A 462 -17.84 3.43 -0.76
CA TYR A 462 -16.98 4.35 -0.02
C TYR A 462 -17.13 5.80 -0.51
N ARG A 463 -17.14 5.99 -1.85
CA ARG A 463 -17.38 7.31 -2.44
C ARG A 463 -18.73 7.91 -2.04
N ARG A 464 -19.82 7.12 -1.94
CA ARG A 464 -21.13 7.63 -1.50
C ARG A 464 -21.10 8.06 -0.05
N ARG A 465 -20.46 7.26 0.84
CA ARG A 465 -20.33 7.55 2.27
C ARG A 465 -19.51 8.81 2.54
N THR A 466 -18.48 9.05 1.73
CA THR A 466 -17.59 10.23 1.85
C THR A 466 -18.03 11.41 0.95
N ALA A 467 -19.18 11.34 0.28
CA ALA A 467 -19.61 12.37 -0.67
C ALA A 467 -19.96 13.70 0.03
N ARG A 468 -20.51 13.62 1.24
CA ARG A 468 -20.93 14.79 2.04
C ARG A 468 -20.48 14.57 3.48
N LEU A 469 -19.98 15.65 4.08
CA LEU A 469 -19.77 15.73 5.52
C LEU A 469 -21.14 16.00 6.15
N ASP A 470 -21.48 15.20 7.17
CA ASP A 470 -22.63 15.46 8.02
C ASP A 470 -22.13 16.15 9.31
N PRO A 471 -22.48 17.42 9.55
CA PRO A 471 -22.06 18.11 10.78
C PRO A 471 -22.57 17.44 12.06
N ALA A 472 -23.68 16.67 11.99
CA ALA A 472 -24.22 15.97 13.15
C ALA A 472 -23.33 14.82 13.64
N ASP A 473 -22.40 14.35 12.83
CA ASP A 473 -21.41 13.34 13.21
C ASP A 473 -20.29 13.90 14.09
N TYR A 474 -20.22 15.23 14.25
CA TYR A 474 -19.11 15.94 14.90
C TYR A 474 -19.60 16.80 16.09
N GLU A 475 -18.70 17.04 17.03
CA GLU A 475 -18.84 17.92 18.19
C GLU A 475 -17.76 18.99 18.18
#